data_6b49b1e85d31ab50552a1fc984ad175a
#
_entry.id   6b49b1e85d31ab50552a1fc984ad175a
#
_cell.length_a   1.000
_cell.length_b   1.000
_cell.length_c   1.000
_cell.angle_alpha   90.00
_cell.angle_beta   90.00
_cell.angle_gamma   90.00
#
_symmetry.space_group_name_H-M   'P 1'
#
loop_
_entity.id
_entity.type
_entity.pdbx_description
1 polymer ?
#
loop_
_entity_poly.entity_id
_entity_poly.type
_entity_poly.pdbx_seq_one_letter_code
_entity_poly.pdbx_strand_id
1 'polypeptide(L)'
;MSRRTIWSMLSLVVVLAMLLVACKPTPTPTPTPPPAAKPTEAPTAVPPTPVPEKKQLEIFSWWTTGGEAAGLLKLFELYNQKFPDVEIINATVAGGAGFEAKPALKARMLGGDPPDSFQVHMGHELIDTWVTTGYMEPLDDLYKQEGWEAVFPKGVLEIVSYDGHYWSVPVNIHRSNVLWYNKKVFEANGWKPPETFDEFFALAEQMKAKGITPLALGDVGIWASTHLFEVILAGTMGPEKYKGLWTGQTDWNGPEVKQALETMAKMLEYVNPDHSALSWDQANDLVIQGKAGMTIMGDWVDADNLAKGFQDSGWAPPGTKGIFIALSDTFGLPKGAPHREQAIEWLRICGSKAGQEAFNPLKGSICARNDCNPELFGPYLKTAMDDWAKDAIVPSLAHGAAASESWVTMINDVMTAFVTDKDVAKAQAGLAQACKDAGVCK
;
A
#
# COMPACT_ATOMS: atom_id res chain seq x y z
N MET A 1 27.99 -13.72 -33.83
CA MET A 1 28.87 -14.90 -33.71
C MET A 1 28.57 -15.85 -34.88
N SER A 2 29.60 -16.33 -35.60
CA SER A 2 29.44 -17.13 -36.81
C SER A 2 29.02 -18.59 -36.44
N ARG A 3 28.28 -19.25 -37.33
CA ARG A 3 27.87 -20.67 -37.15
C ARG A 3 29.05 -21.61 -36.83
N ARG A 4 30.26 -21.28 -37.24
CA ARG A 4 31.49 -22.04 -36.94
C ARG A 4 31.89 -22.01 -35.47
N THR A 5 31.66 -20.90 -34.75
CA THR A 5 31.99 -20.73 -33.33
C THR A 5 31.07 -21.55 -32.40
N ILE A 6 29.81 -21.73 -32.78
CA ILE A 6 28.83 -22.55 -32.04
C ILE A 6 29.15 -24.04 -32.13
N TRP A 7 29.58 -24.52 -33.30
CA TRP A 7 29.96 -25.92 -33.48
C TRP A 7 31.27 -26.31 -32.73
N SER A 8 32.20 -25.37 -32.64
CA SER A 8 33.44 -25.59 -31.90
C SER A 8 33.22 -25.69 -30.37
N MET A 9 32.25 -24.96 -29.82
CA MET A 9 31.90 -25.08 -28.39
C MET A 9 31.11 -26.36 -28.07
N LEU A 10 30.22 -26.82 -28.96
CA LEU A 10 29.51 -28.08 -28.78
C LEU A 10 30.46 -29.30 -28.84
N SER A 11 31.52 -29.28 -29.71
CA SER A 11 32.50 -30.33 -29.82
C SER A 11 33.40 -30.46 -28.58
N LEU A 12 33.70 -29.34 -27.92
CA LEU A 12 34.52 -29.33 -26.70
C LEU A 12 33.78 -29.92 -25.50
N VAL A 13 32.47 -29.73 -25.38
CA VAL A 13 31.65 -30.29 -24.29
C VAL A 13 31.46 -31.79 -24.42
N VAL A 14 31.37 -32.33 -25.66
CA VAL A 14 31.24 -33.77 -25.91
C VAL A 14 32.56 -34.52 -25.64
N VAL A 15 33.71 -33.92 -25.93
CA VAL A 15 35.02 -34.51 -25.65
C VAL A 15 35.31 -34.55 -24.14
N LEU A 16 34.90 -33.54 -23.37
CA LEU A 16 35.06 -33.51 -21.92
C LEU A 16 34.18 -34.54 -21.18
N ALA A 17 33.01 -34.88 -21.75
CA ALA A 17 32.10 -35.91 -21.20
C ALA A 17 32.58 -37.33 -21.43
N MET A 18 33.44 -37.61 -22.43
CA MET A 18 33.98 -38.95 -22.71
C MET A 18 35.24 -39.32 -21.93
N LEU A 19 35.88 -38.40 -21.25
CA LEU A 19 37.10 -38.64 -20.45
C LEU A 19 36.80 -39.06 -19.00
N LEU A 20 35.55 -39.10 -18.56
CA LEU A 20 35.15 -39.48 -17.20
C LEU A 20 34.70 -40.94 -17.02
N VAL A 21 34.80 -41.79 -18.05
CA VAL A 21 34.27 -43.18 -18.01
C VAL A 21 35.39 -44.27 -17.91
N ALA A 22 36.67 -43.93 -17.80
CA ALA A 22 37.72 -44.91 -17.83
C ALA A 22 38.61 -44.90 -16.57
N CYS A 23 38.07 -45.33 -15.41
CA CYS A 23 38.87 -45.91 -14.30
C CYS A 23 37.93 -46.69 -13.39
N LYS A 24 37.78 -48.00 -13.62
CA LYS A 24 37.27 -48.94 -12.62
C LYS A 24 38.47 -49.40 -11.75
N PRO A 25 38.44 -49.23 -10.42
CA PRO A 25 39.46 -49.83 -9.56
C PRO A 25 39.28 -51.34 -9.46
N THR A 26 40.39 -52.05 -9.51
CA THR A 26 40.51 -53.49 -9.29
C THR A 26 40.11 -53.86 -7.86
N PRO A 27 39.35 -54.93 -7.61
CA PRO A 27 38.96 -55.30 -6.25
C PRO A 27 40.13 -55.81 -5.45
N THR A 28 40.38 -55.16 -4.30
CA THR A 28 41.33 -55.65 -3.27
C THR A 28 40.66 -56.78 -2.48
N PRO A 29 41.37 -57.87 -2.12
CA PRO A 29 40.80 -58.99 -1.35
C PRO A 29 40.41 -58.56 0.06
N THR A 30 39.16 -58.85 0.42
CA THR A 30 38.59 -58.63 1.74
C THR A 30 39.24 -59.41 2.83
N PRO A 31 39.75 -58.88 3.93
CA PRO A 31 40.15 -59.62 5.08
C PRO A 31 38.99 -60.26 5.81
N THR A 32 39.12 -61.47 6.24
CA THR A 32 38.19 -62.31 7.03
C THR A 32 37.82 -61.54 8.35
N PRO A 33 36.54 -61.40 8.70
CA PRO A 33 36.22 -60.78 9.96
C PRO A 33 36.53 -61.59 11.18
N PRO A 34 36.95 -60.97 12.29
CA PRO A 34 37.12 -61.64 13.58
C PRO A 34 35.77 -62.06 14.19
N PRO A 35 35.70 -62.98 15.11
CA PRO A 35 34.47 -63.54 15.67
C PRO A 35 33.67 -62.47 16.38
N ALA A 36 32.34 -62.51 16.18
CA ALA A 36 31.35 -61.57 16.72
C ALA A 36 31.43 -61.54 18.27
N ALA A 37 31.68 -60.33 18.81
CA ALA A 37 31.49 -60.08 20.21
C ALA A 37 29.96 -60.01 20.49
N LYS A 38 29.53 -60.52 21.64
CA LYS A 38 28.12 -60.48 22.09
C LYS A 38 27.63 -59.04 22.09
N PRO A 39 26.35 -58.83 21.68
CA PRO A 39 25.76 -57.50 21.72
C PRO A 39 25.72 -56.96 23.13
N THR A 40 26.44 -55.88 23.40
CA THR A 40 26.16 -55.00 24.57
C THR A 40 24.93 -54.22 24.23
N GLU A 41 23.90 -54.33 25.08
CA GLU A 41 22.68 -53.48 24.94
C GLU A 41 23.10 -52.01 24.87
N ALA A 42 22.78 -51.36 23.76
CA ALA A 42 22.96 -49.94 23.62
C ALA A 42 22.05 -49.20 24.61
N PRO A 43 22.53 -48.13 25.29
CA PRO A 43 21.65 -47.31 26.14
C PRO A 43 20.45 -46.85 25.32
N THR A 44 19.27 -47.10 25.81
CA THR A 44 18.02 -46.59 25.21
C THR A 44 18.14 -45.08 25.11
N ALA A 45 18.21 -44.55 23.88
CA ALA A 45 18.22 -43.10 23.65
C ALA A 45 16.95 -42.53 24.22
N VAL A 46 17.08 -41.68 25.24
CA VAL A 46 15.97 -40.87 25.76
C VAL A 46 15.50 -40.01 24.58
N PRO A 47 14.20 -40.03 24.21
CA PRO A 47 13.70 -39.13 23.18
C PRO A 47 14.09 -37.72 23.55
N PRO A 48 14.57 -36.89 22.62
CA PRO A 48 14.84 -35.49 22.90
C PRO A 48 13.55 -34.85 23.46
N THR A 49 13.68 -34.23 24.63
CA THR A 49 12.60 -33.41 25.19
C THR A 49 12.18 -32.40 24.11
N PRO A 50 10.92 -32.34 23.72
CA PRO A 50 10.49 -31.35 22.73
C PRO A 50 10.90 -29.96 23.23
N VAL A 51 11.77 -29.29 22.47
CA VAL A 51 12.04 -27.86 22.69
C VAL A 51 10.70 -27.17 22.54
N PRO A 52 10.25 -26.37 23.53
CA PRO A 52 8.99 -25.65 23.39
C PRO A 52 9.03 -24.85 22.09
N GLU A 53 8.05 -25.07 21.22
CA GLU A 53 7.93 -24.32 19.98
C GLU A 53 7.77 -22.84 20.35
N LYS A 54 8.70 -21.99 19.86
CA LYS A 54 8.70 -20.57 20.18
C LYS A 54 7.44 -19.97 19.56
N LYS A 55 6.61 -19.31 20.38
CA LYS A 55 5.44 -18.62 19.85
C LYS A 55 5.89 -17.56 18.87
N GLN A 56 5.25 -17.48 17.71
CA GLN A 56 5.57 -16.53 16.65
C GLN A 56 4.35 -15.74 16.24
N LEU A 57 4.57 -14.58 15.63
CA LEU A 57 3.56 -13.74 15.00
C LEU A 57 4.15 -13.17 13.71
N GLU A 58 3.64 -13.60 12.57
CA GLU A 58 4.05 -13.08 11.27
C GLU A 58 3.07 -11.99 10.79
N ILE A 59 3.58 -10.79 10.57
CA ILE A 59 2.82 -9.65 10.07
C ILE A 59 3.28 -9.28 8.67
N PHE A 60 2.37 -9.39 7.70
CA PHE A 60 2.61 -9.01 6.32
C PHE A 60 2.10 -7.58 6.07
N SER A 61 2.95 -6.72 5.50
CA SER A 61 2.66 -5.30 5.28
C SER A 61 3.52 -4.78 4.12
N TRP A 62 3.30 -3.53 3.68
CA TRP A 62 4.20 -2.81 2.75
C TRP A 62 4.89 -1.60 3.40
N TRP A 63 4.78 -1.41 4.69
CA TRP A 63 5.36 -0.29 5.43
C TRP A 63 6.84 -0.53 5.77
N THR A 64 7.74 -0.16 4.86
CA THR A 64 9.17 -0.48 4.95
C THR A 64 10.06 0.71 5.30
N THR A 65 9.60 1.96 5.11
CA THR A 65 10.42 3.17 5.24
C THR A 65 9.68 4.30 5.94
N GLY A 66 10.42 5.32 6.39
CA GLY A 66 9.88 6.58 6.91
C GLY A 66 8.89 6.42 8.08
N GLY A 67 7.88 7.25 8.10
CA GLY A 67 6.81 7.24 9.10
C GLY A 67 5.99 5.95 9.10
N GLU A 68 5.84 5.31 7.94
CA GLU A 68 5.13 4.04 7.80
C GLU A 68 5.80 2.93 8.62
N ALA A 69 7.11 2.72 8.42
CA ALA A 69 7.89 1.76 9.21
C ALA A 69 7.92 2.13 10.70
N ALA A 70 8.08 3.42 11.03
CA ALA A 70 8.09 3.88 12.41
C ALA A 70 6.77 3.57 13.12
N GLY A 71 5.63 3.79 12.47
CA GLY A 71 4.32 3.44 12.98
C GLY A 71 4.17 1.93 13.22
N LEU A 72 4.51 1.10 12.23
CA LEU A 72 4.45 -0.36 12.36
C LEU A 72 5.32 -0.87 13.52
N LEU A 73 6.56 -0.39 13.60
CA LEU A 73 7.48 -0.77 14.69
C LEU A 73 6.95 -0.36 16.06
N LYS A 74 6.20 0.74 16.14
CA LYS A 74 5.56 1.17 17.38
C LYS A 74 4.43 0.23 17.82
N LEU A 75 3.66 -0.30 16.89
CA LEU A 75 2.69 -1.36 17.19
C LEU A 75 3.39 -2.66 17.63
N PHE A 76 4.51 -3.04 17.00
CA PHE A 76 5.33 -4.17 17.44
C PHE A 76 5.90 -3.99 18.84
N GLU A 77 6.35 -2.77 19.18
CA GLU A 77 6.80 -2.44 20.52
C GLU A 77 5.70 -2.67 21.56
N LEU A 78 4.48 -2.16 21.31
CA LEU A 78 3.34 -2.36 22.18
C LEU A 78 2.94 -3.84 22.33
N TYR A 79 3.04 -4.61 21.23
CA TYR A 79 2.80 -6.05 21.26
C TYR A 79 3.84 -6.76 22.13
N ASN A 80 5.13 -6.49 21.92
CA ASN A 80 6.24 -7.11 22.67
C ASN A 80 6.21 -6.76 24.17
N GLN A 81 5.75 -5.56 24.53
CA GLN A 81 5.57 -5.19 25.95
C GLN A 81 4.53 -6.09 26.65
N LYS A 82 3.50 -6.51 25.92
CA LYS A 82 2.43 -7.38 26.43
C LYS A 82 2.76 -8.88 26.31
N PHE A 83 3.50 -9.25 25.26
CA PHE A 83 3.83 -10.63 24.91
C PHE A 83 5.35 -10.80 24.61
N PRO A 84 6.20 -10.66 25.64
CA PRO A 84 7.68 -10.66 25.44
C PRO A 84 8.24 -11.99 24.94
N ASP A 85 7.51 -13.09 25.12
CA ASP A 85 7.93 -14.43 24.70
C ASP A 85 7.53 -14.77 23.25
N VAL A 86 6.83 -13.88 22.56
CA VAL A 86 6.43 -14.05 21.15
C VAL A 86 7.44 -13.38 20.25
N GLU A 87 7.97 -14.13 19.27
CA GLU A 87 8.84 -13.59 18.23
C GLU A 87 7.99 -13.00 17.11
N ILE A 88 8.14 -11.68 16.83
CA ILE A 88 7.49 -11.05 15.69
C ILE A 88 8.35 -11.23 14.44
N ILE A 89 7.73 -11.80 13.40
CA ILE A 89 8.29 -11.90 12.05
C ILE A 89 7.70 -10.75 11.23
N ASN A 90 8.54 -9.75 10.96
CA ASN A 90 8.16 -8.63 10.10
C ASN A 90 8.33 -9.05 8.62
N ALA A 91 7.27 -9.49 7.98
CA ALA A 91 7.23 -9.96 6.59
C ALA A 91 6.84 -8.84 5.60
N THR A 92 7.37 -7.63 5.80
CA THR A 92 7.07 -6.49 4.94
C THR A 92 7.71 -6.62 3.55
N VAL A 93 6.96 -6.22 2.51
CA VAL A 93 7.41 -6.16 1.11
C VAL A 93 7.30 -4.72 0.63
N ALA A 94 8.41 -4.12 0.21
CA ALA A 94 8.45 -2.73 -0.24
C ALA A 94 7.59 -2.50 -1.49
N GLY A 95 6.98 -1.32 -1.58
CA GLY A 95 6.17 -0.89 -2.73
C GLY A 95 5.00 -0.01 -2.30
N GLY A 96 4.92 1.22 -2.81
CA GLY A 96 3.85 2.16 -2.47
C GLY A 96 2.46 1.59 -2.76
N ALA A 97 1.49 1.89 -1.90
CA ALA A 97 0.12 1.37 -1.97
C ALA A 97 0.01 -0.18 -2.08
N GLY A 98 1.08 -0.90 -1.72
CA GLY A 98 1.14 -2.35 -1.79
C GLY A 98 1.36 -2.93 -3.19
N PHE A 99 1.86 -2.14 -4.15
CA PHE A 99 2.00 -2.56 -5.55
C PHE A 99 2.75 -3.91 -5.70
N GLU A 100 3.86 -4.10 -5.00
CA GLU A 100 4.61 -5.37 -4.99
C GLU A 100 4.09 -6.36 -3.93
N ALA A 101 3.59 -5.85 -2.81
CA ALA A 101 3.15 -6.67 -1.68
C ALA A 101 1.87 -7.46 -1.99
N LYS A 102 0.89 -6.87 -2.67
CA LYS A 102 -0.40 -7.52 -2.98
C LYS A 102 -0.24 -8.78 -3.84
N PRO A 103 0.52 -8.79 -4.96
CA PRO A 103 0.78 -10.02 -5.71
C PRO A 103 1.52 -11.08 -4.88
N ALA A 104 2.49 -10.68 -4.04
CA ALA A 104 3.22 -11.60 -3.17
C ALA A 104 2.29 -12.24 -2.11
N LEU A 105 1.44 -11.45 -1.46
CA LEU A 105 0.42 -11.95 -0.53
C LEU A 105 -0.54 -12.92 -1.23
N LYS A 106 -1.02 -12.55 -2.42
CA LYS A 106 -1.95 -13.39 -3.20
C LYS A 106 -1.34 -14.74 -3.54
N ALA A 107 -0.07 -14.77 -3.93
CA ALA A 107 0.64 -16.02 -4.20
C ALA A 107 0.73 -16.91 -2.94
N ARG A 108 1.04 -16.34 -1.78
CA ARG A 108 1.08 -17.06 -0.49
C ARG A 108 -0.29 -17.61 -0.12
N MET A 109 -1.33 -16.78 -0.15
CA MET A 109 -2.70 -17.17 0.21
C MET A 109 -3.22 -18.30 -0.68
N LEU A 110 -3.01 -18.22 -2.00
CA LEU A 110 -3.38 -19.27 -2.96
C LEU A 110 -2.55 -20.54 -2.76
N GLY A 111 -1.30 -20.42 -2.32
CA GLY A 111 -0.40 -21.53 -2.00
C GLY A 111 -0.74 -22.24 -0.68
N GLY A 112 -1.68 -21.73 0.12
CA GLY A 112 -2.01 -22.26 1.44
C GLY A 112 -0.95 -21.94 2.51
N ASP A 113 -0.19 -20.86 2.33
CA ASP A 113 0.83 -20.33 3.25
C ASP A 113 0.47 -18.90 3.70
N PRO A 114 -0.67 -18.69 4.39
CA PRO A 114 -1.05 -17.37 4.85
C PRO A 114 -0.11 -16.87 5.95
N PRO A 115 0.11 -15.54 6.08
CA PRO A 115 0.69 -14.96 7.30
C PRO A 115 -0.31 -15.05 8.47
N ASP A 116 0.13 -14.70 9.68
CA ASP A 116 -0.80 -14.64 10.82
C ASP A 116 -1.77 -13.47 10.72
N SER A 117 -1.31 -12.32 10.23
CA SER A 117 -2.17 -11.18 9.87
C SER A 117 -1.53 -10.38 8.74
N PHE A 118 -2.35 -9.68 7.97
CA PHE A 118 -1.86 -8.86 6.86
C PHE A 118 -2.58 -7.53 6.76
N GLN A 119 -1.84 -6.53 6.27
CA GLN A 119 -2.35 -5.22 5.90
C GLN A 119 -3.19 -5.31 4.62
N VAL A 120 -4.33 -4.64 4.62
CA VAL A 120 -5.23 -4.50 3.48
C VAL A 120 -6.00 -3.18 3.61
N HIS A 121 -6.30 -2.50 2.50
CA HIS A 121 -7.19 -1.34 2.58
C HIS A 121 -8.65 -1.80 2.77
N MET A 122 -9.40 -1.02 3.56
CA MET A 122 -10.84 -1.28 3.73
C MET A 122 -11.62 -1.05 2.43
N GLY A 123 -12.80 -1.61 2.33
CA GLY A 123 -13.69 -1.49 1.17
C GLY A 123 -13.50 -2.61 0.16
N HIS A 124 -13.56 -2.29 -1.12
CA HIS A 124 -13.57 -3.28 -2.20
C HIS A 124 -12.31 -4.15 -2.25
N GLU A 125 -11.13 -3.62 -1.90
CA GLU A 125 -9.90 -4.42 -1.82
C GLU A 125 -10.04 -5.55 -0.78
N LEU A 126 -10.53 -5.24 0.42
CA LEU A 126 -10.76 -6.25 1.47
C LEU A 126 -11.87 -7.21 1.05
N ILE A 127 -13.04 -6.67 0.69
CA ILE A 127 -14.25 -7.46 0.54
C ILE A 127 -14.19 -8.33 -0.71
N ASP A 128 -13.92 -7.74 -1.88
CA ASP A 128 -14.03 -8.47 -3.15
C ASP A 128 -12.83 -9.41 -3.37
N THR A 129 -11.64 -9.03 -2.87
CA THR A 129 -10.44 -9.85 -3.08
C THR A 129 -10.35 -10.99 -2.07
N TRP A 130 -10.67 -10.76 -0.80
CA TRP A 130 -10.35 -11.68 0.27
C TRP A 130 -11.57 -12.29 0.98
N VAL A 131 -12.62 -11.48 1.24
CA VAL A 131 -13.79 -11.95 1.98
C VAL A 131 -14.70 -12.82 1.13
N THR A 132 -15.15 -12.32 -0.03
CA THR A 132 -16.06 -13.06 -0.93
C THR A 132 -15.42 -14.32 -1.51
N THR A 133 -14.11 -14.36 -1.59
CA THR A 133 -13.32 -15.51 -2.04
C THR A 133 -13.05 -16.53 -0.92
N GLY A 134 -13.43 -16.20 0.31
CA GLY A 134 -13.41 -17.13 1.44
C GLY A 134 -12.07 -17.29 2.15
N TYR A 135 -11.12 -16.37 1.97
CA TYR A 135 -9.79 -16.42 2.58
C TYR A 135 -9.69 -15.79 3.97
N MET A 136 -10.76 -15.17 4.48
CA MET A 136 -10.74 -14.46 5.76
C MET A 136 -11.59 -15.14 6.82
N GLU A 137 -11.27 -14.86 8.10
CA GLU A 137 -12.11 -15.16 9.24
C GLU A 137 -12.86 -13.90 9.71
N PRO A 138 -14.15 -14.02 10.12
CA PRO A 138 -14.89 -12.90 10.71
C PRO A 138 -14.37 -12.57 12.11
N LEU A 139 -14.49 -11.29 12.50
CA LEU A 139 -13.96 -10.74 13.75
C LEU A 139 -15.04 -10.26 14.73
N ASP A 140 -16.28 -10.69 14.58
CA ASP A 140 -17.43 -10.22 15.39
C ASP A 140 -17.21 -10.38 16.89
N ASP A 141 -16.66 -11.53 17.31
CA ASP A 141 -16.37 -11.79 18.72
C ASP A 141 -15.34 -10.80 19.28
N LEU A 142 -14.33 -10.45 18.46
CA LEU A 142 -13.31 -9.47 18.84
C LEU A 142 -13.93 -8.07 18.95
N TYR A 143 -14.73 -7.66 17.97
CA TYR A 143 -15.44 -6.37 17.99
C TYR A 143 -16.34 -6.23 19.21
N LYS A 144 -17.08 -7.29 19.55
CA LYS A 144 -17.94 -7.33 20.73
C LYS A 144 -17.15 -7.29 22.05
N GLN A 145 -16.05 -8.06 22.15
CA GLN A 145 -15.19 -8.09 23.34
C GLN A 145 -14.57 -6.74 23.64
N GLU A 146 -14.12 -6.03 22.61
CA GLU A 146 -13.45 -4.74 22.71
C GLU A 146 -14.42 -3.54 22.70
N GLY A 147 -15.72 -3.77 22.44
CA GLY A 147 -16.71 -2.72 22.36
C GLY A 147 -16.48 -1.75 21.19
N TRP A 148 -15.87 -2.19 20.10
CA TRP A 148 -15.45 -1.34 18.99
C TRP A 148 -16.59 -0.69 18.23
N GLU A 149 -17.78 -1.27 18.23
CA GLU A 149 -18.98 -0.66 17.62
C GLU A 149 -19.33 0.71 18.23
N ALA A 150 -18.94 0.95 19.49
CA ALA A 150 -19.19 2.22 20.17
C ALA A 150 -18.15 3.31 19.86
N VAL A 151 -16.99 2.93 19.35
CA VAL A 151 -15.83 3.84 19.22
C VAL A 151 -15.33 4.03 17.78
N PHE A 152 -15.66 3.12 16.86
CA PHE A 152 -15.42 3.36 15.44
C PHE A 152 -16.61 4.11 14.82
N PRO A 153 -16.36 5.08 13.90
CA PRO A 153 -17.43 5.75 13.15
C PRO A 153 -18.27 4.74 12.36
N LYS A 154 -19.58 4.98 12.28
CA LYS A 154 -20.51 4.10 11.55
C LYS A 154 -20.06 3.83 10.11
N GLY A 155 -19.60 4.87 9.39
CA GLY A 155 -19.11 4.71 8.01
C GLY A 155 -17.86 3.82 7.90
N VAL A 156 -16.99 3.82 8.92
CA VAL A 156 -15.83 2.91 8.95
C VAL A 156 -16.28 1.47 9.21
N LEU A 157 -17.22 1.27 10.15
CA LEU A 157 -17.81 -0.04 10.42
C LEU A 157 -18.50 -0.63 9.18
N GLU A 158 -19.25 0.19 8.45
CA GLU A 158 -19.94 -0.24 7.22
C GLU A 158 -18.95 -0.74 6.14
N ILE A 159 -17.81 -0.06 5.98
CA ILE A 159 -16.84 -0.39 4.91
C ILE A 159 -16.00 -1.65 5.23
N VAL A 160 -15.82 -2.00 6.50
CA VAL A 160 -15.15 -3.25 6.91
C VAL A 160 -16.11 -4.41 7.12
N SER A 161 -17.40 -4.19 6.86
CA SER A 161 -18.47 -5.18 7.03
C SER A 161 -18.93 -5.77 5.71
N TYR A 162 -19.24 -7.05 5.72
CA TYR A 162 -19.88 -7.75 4.62
C TYR A 162 -20.70 -8.92 5.17
N ASP A 163 -21.91 -9.13 4.64
CA ASP A 163 -22.85 -10.20 5.03
C ASP A 163 -23.13 -10.25 6.54
N GLY A 164 -23.16 -9.07 7.19
CA GLY A 164 -23.45 -8.94 8.63
C GLY A 164 -22.28 -9.23 9.56
N HIS A 165 -21.05 -9.37 9.04
CA HIS A 165 -19.83 -9.65 9.79
C HIS A 165 -18.77 -8.57 9.58
N TYR A 166 -17.88 -8.38 10.57
CA TYR A 166 -16.66 -7.56 10.50
C TYR A 166 -15.48 -8.41 10.07
N TRP A 167 -14.65 -7.92 9.11
CA TRP A 167 -13.61 -8.72 8.46
C TRP A 167 -12.19 -8.23 8.66
N SER A 168 -12.01 -7.02 9.12
CA SER A 168 -10.70 -6.46 9.44
C SER A 168 -10.79 -5.41 10.54
N VAL A 169 -9.65 -5.01 11.08
CA VAL A 169 -9.54 -3.99 12.12
C VAL A 169 -8.91 -2.73 11.52
N PRO A 170 -9.64 -1.62 11.39
CA PRO A 170 -9.08 -0.36 10.90
C PRO A 170 -8.10 0.23 11.91
N VAL A 171 -6.93 0.68 11.42
CA VAL A 171 -5.90 1.27 12.27
C VAL A 171 -5.79 2.78 12.11
N ASN A 172 -6.29 3.32 11.00
CA ASN A 172 -6.23 4.74 10.67
C ASN A 172 -7.36 5.18 9.74
N ILE A 173 -7.40 6.48 9.47
CA ILE A 173 -8.05 7.09 8.32
C ILE A 173 -7.00 7.99 7.66
N HIS A 174 -6.83 7.86 6.35
CA HIS A 174 -5.98 8.69 5.52
C HIS A 174 -6.80 9.61 4.63
N ARG A 175 -6.28 10.82 4.40
CA ARG A 175 -6.72 11.72 3.33
C ARG A 175 -5.80 11.57 2.13
N SER A 176 -6.33 11.15 0.99
CA SER A 176 -5.56 10.96 -0.24
C SER A 176 -5.29 12.29 -0.96
N ASN A 177 -6.22 13.25 -0.93
CA ASN A 177 -6.19 14.48 -1.72
C ASN A 177 -5.56 15.67 -0.99
N VAL A 178 -4.23 15.69 -0.88
CA VAL A 178 -3.50 16.83 -0.31
C VAL A 178 -2.46 17.36 -1.30
N LEU A 179 -2.42 18.68 -1.48
CA LEU A 179 -1.31 19.36 -2.14
C LEU A 179 -0.29 19.76 -1.08
N TRP A 180 0.90 19.23 -1.16
CA TRP A 180 2.04 19.55 -0.30
C TRP A 180 2.97 20.52 -1.01
N TYR A 181 3.50 21.50 -0.29
CA TYR A 181 4.42 22.47 -0.86
C TYR A 181 5.52 22.90 0.13
N ASN A 182 6.63 23.39 -0.40
CA ASN A 182 7.73 23.93 0.39
C ASN A 182 7.47 25.41 0.74
N LYS A 183 7.16 25.71 2.01
CA LYS A 183 6.85 27.06 2.49
C LYS A 183 7.96 28.06 2.17
N LYS A 184 9.25 27.69 2.38
CA LYS A 184 10.38 28.57 2.09
C LYS A 184 10.47 28.96 0.62
N VAL A 185 10.22 27.99 -0.28
CA VAL A 185 10.18 28.26 -1.71
C VAL A 185 9.03 29.21 -2.06
N PHE A 186 7.88 29.02 -1.47
CA PHE A 186 6.70 29.88 -1.71
C PHE A 186 6.91 31.28 -1.16
N GLU A 187 7.39 31.42 0.08
CA GLU A 187 7.66 32.70 0.72
C GLU A 187 8.72 33.51 -0.04
N ALA A 188 9.83 32.86 -0.44
CA ALA A 188 10.91 33.50 -1.17
C ALA A 188 10.47 34.06 -2.53
N ASN A 189 9.37 33.55 -3.09
CA ASN A 189 8.83 33.97 -4.39
C ASN A 189 7.51 34.75 -4.27
N GLY A 190 6.96 34.93 -3.07
CA GLY A 190 5.67 35.57 -2.84
C GLY A 190 4.48 34.78 -3.38
N TRP A 191 4.62 33.45 -3.48
CA TRP A 191 3.55 32.57 -3.98
C TRP A 191 2.59 32.16 -2.88
N LYS A 192 1.38 31.81 -3.30
CA LYS A 192 0.35 31.18 -2.47
C LYS A 192 0.00 29.81 -3.03
N PRO A 193 -0.37 28.83 -2.18
CA PRO A 193 -0.84 27.54 -2.67
C PRO A 193 -2.12 27.72 -3.48
N PRO A 194 -2.27 27.01 -4.62
CA PRO A 194 -3.45 27.10 -5.47
C PRO A 194 -4.62 26.35 -4.81
N GLU A 195 -5.83 26.93 -4.87
CA GLU A 195 -7.07 26.30 -4.42
C GLU A 195 -7.87 25.68 -5.59
N THR A 196 -7.52 26.03 -6.83
CA THR A 196 -8.17 25.54 -8.06
C THR A 196 -7.14 25.04 -9.07
N PHE A 197 -7.57 24.24 -10.05
CA PHE A 197 -6.67 23.80 -11.12
C PHE A 197 -6.21 24.98 -12.02
N ASP A 198 -7.04 25.99 -12.23
CA ASP A 198 -6.63 27.19 -12.99
C ASP A 198 -5.54 27.97 -12.26
N GLU A 199 -5.66 28.15 -10.94
CA GLU A 199 -4.61 28.76 -10.11
C GLU A 199 -3.34 27.91 -10.10
N PHE A 200 -3.47 26.57 -10.09
CA PHE A 200 -2.32 25.68 -10.22
C PHE A 200 -1.56 25.93 -11.53
N PHE A 201 -2.26 26.00 -12.67
CA PHE A 201 -1.60 26.23 -13.95
C PHE A 201 -0.94 27.63 -14.03
N ALA A 202 -1.62 28.67 -13.51
CA ALA A 202 -1.07 30.02 -13.44
C ALA A 202 0.22 30.07 -12.59
N LEU A 203 0.25 29.35 -11.46
CA LEU A 203 1.41 29.24 -10.59
C LEU A 203 2.51 28.39 -11.23
N ALA A 204 2.15 27.29 -11.89
CA ALA A 204 3.08 26.39 -12.55
C ALA A 204 3.92 27.10 -13.63
N GLU A 205 3.33 28.02 -14.42
CA GLU A 205 4.08 28.83 -15.38
C GLU A 205 5.09 29.76 -14.69
N GLN A 206 4.74 30.33 -13.53
CA GLN A 206 5.69 31.15 -12.76
C GLN A 206 6.86 30.33 -12.23
N MET A 207 6.60 29.10 -11.77
CA MET A 207 7.63 28.16 -11.29
C MET A 207 8.59 27.76 -12.42
N LYS A 208 8.03 27.36 -13.58
CA LYS A 208 8.83 27.05 -14.79
C LYS A 208 9.73 28.21 -15.19
N ALA A 209 9.23 29.43 -15.19
CA ALA A 209 10.00 30.64 -15.53
C ALA A 209 11.21 30.87 -14.58
N LYS A 210 11.16 30.28 -13.39
CA LYS A 210 12.26 30.31 -12.39
C LYS A 210 13.10 29.03 -12.36
N GLY A 211 12.84 28.08 -13.25
CA GLY A 211 13.56 26.80 -13.30
C GLY A 211 13.22 25.83 -12.16
N ILE A 212 12.05 26.02 -11.52
CA ILE A 212 11.53 25.12 -10.47
C ILE A 212 10.49 24.20 -11.12
N THR A 213 10.61 22.90 -10.92
CA THR A 213 9.59 21.94 -11.34
C THR A 213 8.29 22.22 -10.60
N PRO A 214 7.16 22.46 -11.29
CA PRO A 214 5.92 22.82 -10.59
C PRO A 214 5.37 21.70 -9.72
N LEU A 215 5.31 20.46 -10.23
CA LEU A 215 4.72 19.31 -9.57
C LEU A 215 5.70 18.14 -9.56
N ALA A 216 6.08 17.67 -8.38
CA ALA A 216 6.79 16.41 -8.24
C ALA A 216 5.81 15.25 -8.31
N LEU A 217 6.10 14.29 -9.16
CA LEU A 217 5.38 13.02 -9.30
C LEU A 217 6.39 11.88 -9.22
N GLY A 218 6.09 10.85 -8.44
CA GLY A 218 6.86 9.61 -8.36
C GLY A 218 5.93 8.45 -8.69
N ASP A 219 6.13 7.85 -9.87
CA ASP A 219 5.13 7.05 -10.55
C ASP A 219 5.59 5.60 -10.81
N VAL A 220 6.53 5.12 -10.04
CA VAL A 220 6.86 3.70 -10.04
C VAL A 220 5.61 2.90 -9.66
N GLY A 221 5.16 2.02 -10.57
CA GLY A 221 3.97 1.20 -10.40
C GLY A 221 2.65 1.85 -10.81
N ILE A 222 2.67 3.03 -11.45
CA ILE A 222 1.51 3.78 -12.01
C ILE A 222 0.45 4.27 -10.99
N TRP A 223 0.41 3.70 -9.80
CA TRP A 223 -0.62 4.02 -8.81
C TRP A 223 -0.66 5.52 -8.44
N ALA A 224 0.49 6.22 -8.44
CA ALA A 224 0.56 7.64 -8.12
C ALA A 224 -0.06 8.51 -9.23
N SER A 225 0.02 8.11 -10.50
CA SER A 225 -0.73 8.75 -11.59
C SER A 225 -2.22 8.47 -11.49
N THR A 226 -2.64 7.26 -11.10
CA THR A 226 -4.06 6.95 -10.81
C THR A 226 -4.56 7.75 -9.61
N HIS A 227 -3.73 7.95 -8.59
CA HIS A 227 -4.01 8.82 -7.44
C HIS A 227 -4.18 10.29 -7.87
N LEU A 228 -3.27 10.82 -8.70
CA LEU A 228 -3.43 12.17 -9.25
C LEU A 228 -4.74 12.30 -10.05
N PHE A 229 -5.06 11.28 -10.86
CA PHE A 229 -6.30 11.25 -11.63
C PHE A 229 -7.55 11.23 -10.75
N GLU A 230 -7.59 10.44 -9.66
CA GLU A 230 -8.74 10.43 -8.73
C GLU A 230 -8.97 11.80 -8.09
N VAL A 231 -7.89 12.51 -7.74
CA VAL A 231 -7.97 13.87 -7.17
C VAL A 231 -8.57 14.84 -8.19
N ILE A 232 -8.09 14.77 -9.44
CA ILE A 232 -8.63 15.63 -10.53
C ILE A 232 -10.09 15.28 -10.84
N LEU A 233 -10.46 14.00 -10.88
CA LEU A 233 -11.85 13.56 -11.06
C LEU A 233 -12.76 14.13 -9.98
N ALA A 234 -12.40 13.94 -8.71
CA ALA A 234 -13.21 14.41 -7.59
C ALA A 234 -13.36 15.94 -7.60
N GLY A 235 -12.26 16.68 -7.88
CA GLY A 235 -12.30 18.14 -7.99
C GLY A 235 -13.08 18.66 -9.18
N THR A 236 -13.08 17.93 -10.30
CA THR A 236 -13.80 18.33 -11.53
C THR A 236 -15.29 18.10 -11.43
N MET A 237 -15.73 16.97 -10.87
CA MET A 237 -17.14 16.56 -10.92
C MET A 237 -17.88 16.69 -9.59
N GLY A 238 -17.17 16.93 -8.49
CA GLY A 238 -17.73 16.99 -7.16
C GLY A 238 -18.05 15.61 -6.56
N PRO A 239 -18.36 15.55 -5.25
CA PRO A 239 -18.40 14.31 -4.50
C PRO A 239 -19.49 13.34 -4.96
N GLU A 240 -20.69 13.83 -5.31
CA GLU A 240 -21.81 12.95 -5.66
C GLU A 240 -21.61 12.26 -7.01
N LYS A 241 -21.14 13.00 -8.03
CA LYS A 241 -20.85 12.40 -9.34
C LYS A 241 -19.64 11.47 -9.26
N TYR A 242 -18.63 11.83 -8.46
CA TYR A 242 -17.47 10.96 -8.22
C TYR A 242 -17.89 9.62 -7.61
N LYS A 243 -18.70 9.63 -6.55
CA LYS A 243 -19.27 8.40 -5.96
C LYS A 243 -20.11 7.61 -6.98
N GLY A 244 -20.84 8.31 -7.82
CA GLY A 244 -21.68 7.71 -8.85
C GLY A 244 -20.91 6.93 -9.92
N LEU A 245 -19.63 7.23 -10.16
CA LEU A 245 -18.78 6.46 -11.07
C LEU A 245 -18.63 5.01 -10.60
N TRP A 246 -18.46 4.80 -9.30
CA TRP A 246 -18.21 3.50 -8.70
C TRP A 246 -19.46 2.63 -8.54
N THR A 247 -20.63 3.24 -8.69
CA THR A 247 -21.94 2.56 -8.62
C THR A 247 -22.65 2.46 -9.97
N GLY A 248 -22.02 2.94 -11.05
CA GLY A 248 -22.59 2.99 -12.39
C GLY A 248 -23.70 4.04 -12.55
N GLN A 249 -23.88 4.95 -11.60
CA GLN A 249 -24.85 6.07 -11.66
C GLN A 249 -24.32 7.26 -12.47
N THR A 250 -23.00 7.41 -12.56
CA THR A 250 -22.33 8.43 -13.37
C THR A 250 -21.67 7.78 -14.58
N ASP A 251 -21.89 8.34 -15.76
CA ASP A 251 -21.34 7.82 -17.02
C ASP A 251 -19.87 8.18 -17.20
N TRP A 252 -19.02 7.18 -17.39
CA TRP A 252 -17.60 7.35 -17.70
C TRP A 252 -17.37 8.05 -19.06
N ASN A 253 -18.34 8.03 -19.98
CA ASN A 253 -18.29 8.81 -21.22
C ASN A 253 -18.76 10.27 -21.04
N GLY A 254 -19.07 10.67 -19.80
CA GLY A 254 -19.55 12.01 -19.49
C GLY A 254 -18.49 13.10 -19.73
N PRO A 255 -18.93 14.35 -19.90
CA PRO A 255 -18.03 15.48 -20.18
C PRO A 255 -17.08 15.78 -19.04
N GLU A 256 -17.46 15.50 -17.79
CA GLU A 256 -16.60 15.76 -16.63
C GLU A 256 -15.40 14.79 -16.58
N VAL A 257 -15.57 13.53 -16.98
CA VAL A 257 -14.45 12.58 -17.10
C VAL A 257 -13.48 13.04 -18.19
N LYS A 258 -14.01 13.47 -19.33
CA LYS A 258 -13.21 14.06 -20.41
C LYS A 258 -12.42 15.27 -19.91
N GLN A 259 -13.07 16.21 -19.21
CA GLN A 259 -12.44 17.40 -18.64
C GLN A 259 -11.34 17.02 -17.65
N ALA A 260 -11.57 16.02 -16.80
CA ALA A 260 -10.56 15.54 -15.85
C ALA A 260 -9.32 14.96 -16.56
N LEU A 261 -9.52 14.19 -17.64
CA LEU A 261 -8.42 13.68 -18.46
C LEU A 261 -7.68 14.82 -19.18
N GLU A 262 -8.37 15.81 -19.72
CA GLU A 262 -7.75 17.00 -20.33
C GLU A 262 -6.93 17.80 -19.30
N THR A 263 -7.46 17.96 -18.09
CA THR A 263 -6.76 18.60 -16.97
C THR A 263 -5.49 17.83 -16.59
N MET A 264 -5.59 16.49 -16.48
CA MET A 264 -4.44 15.65 -16.18
C MET A 264 -3.40 15.66 -17.29
N ALA A 265 -3.80 15.57 -18.57
CA ALA A 265 -2.88 15.66 -19.71
C ALA A 265 -2.05 16.96 -19.66
N LYS A 266 -2.70 18.08 -19.34
CA LYS A 266 -2.04 19.37 -19.16
C LYS A 266 -1.13 19.36 -17.92
N MET A 267 -1.58 18.79 -16.79
CA MET A 267 -0.81 18.76 -15.54
C MET A 267 0.48 17.94 -15.69
N LEU A 268 0.46 16.87 -16.50
CA LEU A 268 1.63 16.06 -16.84
C LEU A 268 2.73 16.83 -17.65
N GLU A 269 2.44 18.02 -18.14
CA GLU A 269 3.47 18.90 -18.77
C GLU A 269 4.32 19.66 -17.73
N TYR A 270 3.90 19.59 -16.46
CA TYR A 270 4.52 20.30 -15.33
C TYR A 270 5.20 19.39 -14.33
N VAL A 271 5.23 18.07 -14.58
CA VAL A 271 5.91 17.12 -13.71
C VAL A 271 7.40 17.00 -14.02
N ASN A 272 8.17 16.47 -13.08
CA ASN A 272 9.56 16.11 -13.29
C ASN A 272 9.69 15.03 -14.39
N PRO A 273 10.70 15.13 -15.29
CA PRO A 273 10.81 14.25 -16.46
C PRO A 273 11.12 12.79 -16.12
N ASP A 274 11.66 12.53 -14.93
CA ASP A 274 12.03 11.21 -14.40
C ASP A 274 10.96 10.57 -13.51
N HIS A 275 9.71 11.09 -13.54
CA HIS A 275 8.62 10.66 -12.67
C HIS A 275 8.38 9.14 -12.66
N SER A 276 8.51 8.49 -13.82
CA SER A 276 8.28 7.04 -13.95
C SER A 276 9.36 6.16 -13.31
N ALA A 277 10.49 6.76 -12.91
CA ALA A 277 11.60 6.07 -12.25
C ALA A 277 11.68 6.35 -10.75
N LEU A 278 10.89 7.27 -10.23
CA LEU A 278 10.87 7.66 -8.82
C LEU A 278 9.69 7.02 -8.08
N SER A 279 9.90 6.67 -6.81
CA SER A 279 8.82 6.41 -5.86
C SER A 279 8.21 7.73 -5.36
N TRP A 280 7.06 7.66 -4.72
CA TRP A 280 6.36 8.84 -4.18
C TRP A 280 7.20 9.63 -3.17
N ASP A 281 7.96 8.94 -2.31
CA ASP A 281 8.84 9.54 -1.30
C ASP A 281 10.10 10.16 -1.90
N GLN A 282 10.62 9.60 -3.00
CA GLN A 282 11.70 10.20 -3.79
C GLN A 282 11.22 11.46 -4.53
N ALA A 283 9.98 11.48 -5.02
CA ALA A 283 9.39 12.69 -5.58
C ALA A 283 9.18 13.76 -4.51
N ASN A 284 8.77 13.38 -3.29
CA ASN A 284 8.68 14.30 -2.15
C ASN A 284 10.04 14.92 -1.81
N ASP A 285 11.15 14.18 -1.97
CA ASP A 285 12.50 14.73 -1.79
C ASP A 285 12.80 15.92 -2.71
N LEU A 286 12.23 15.95 -3.92
CA LEU A 286 12.37 17.10 -4.82
C LEU A 286 11.70 18.36 -4.22
N VAL A 287 10.56 18.20 -3.53
CA VAL A 287 9.86 19.29 -2.84
C VAL A 287 10.66 19.74 -1.61
N ILE A 288 11.13 18.80 -0.80
CA ILE A 288 11.98 19.08 0.37
C ILE A 288 13.23 19.87 -0.04
N GLN A 289 13.88 19.48 -1.12
CA GLN A 289 15.08 20.14 -1.65
C GLN A 289 14.80 21.46 -2.37
N GLY A 290 13.55 21.85 -2.57
CA GLY A 290 13.15 23.04 -3.34
C GLY A 290 13.40 22.93 -4.85
N LYS A 291 13.67 21.72 -5.36
CA LYS A 291 13.79 21.45 -6.81
C LYS A 291 12.43 21.39 -7.48
N ALA A 292 11.40 20.94 -6.74
CA ALA A 292 10.01 21.07 -7.12
C ALA A 292 9.26 21.94 -6.10
N GLY A 293 8.21 22.63 -6.56
CA GLY A 293 7.40 23.49 -5.73
C GLY A 293 6.35 22.73 -4.92
N MET A 294 5.73 21.73 -5.52
CA MET A 294 4.56 21.02 -4.98
C MET A 294 4.60 19.52 -5.30
N THR A 295 3.84 18.73 -4.53
CA THR A 295 3.38 17.38 -4.89
C THR A 295 1.92 17.21 -4.46
N ILE A 296 1.14 16.42 -5.21
CA ILE A 296 -0.21 15.99 -4.82
C ILE A 296 -0.11 14.53 -4.39
N MET A 297 -0.34 14.28 -3.09
CA MET A 297 -0.15 12.97 -2.49
C MET A 297 -0.93 12.91 -1.16
N GLY A 298 -1.16 11.71 -0.66
CA GLY A 298 -1.84 11.52 0.62
C GLY A 298 -1.08 12.05 1.83
N ASP A 299 -1.74 12.03 2.96
CA ASP A 299 -1.27 12.62 4.22
C ASP A 299 -0.07 11.88 4.84
N TRP A 300 0.29 10.68 4.38
CA TRP A 300 1.56 10.03 4.73
C TRP A 300 2.83 10.84 4.39
N VAL A 301 2.70 11.86 3.52
CA VAL A 301 3.78 12.83 3.26
C VAL A 301 4.11 13.65 4.50
N ASP A 302 3.14 13.95 5.38
CA ASP A 302 3.43 14.63 6.65
C ASP A 302 4.44 13.84 7.50
N ALA A 303 4.21 12.54 7.63
CA ALA A 303 5.12 11.66 8.36
C ALA A 303 6.49 11.49 7.69
N ASP A 304 6.53 11.40 6.35
CA ASP A 304 7.79 11.34 5.59
C ASP A 304 8.61 12.63 5.80
N ASN A 305 7.95 13.78 5.74
CA ASN A 305 8.56 15.08 6.02
C ASN A 305 9.13 15.15 7.45
N LEU A 306 8.36 14.71 8.44
CA LEU A 306 8.81 14.68 9.83
C LEU A 306 9.99 13.72 10.03
N ALA A 307 9.95 12.53 9.44
CA ALA A 307 11.03 11.55 9.51
C ALA A 307 12.33 12.06 8.87
N LYS A 308 12.21 12.88 7.81
CA LYS A 308 13.33 13.54 7.12
C LYS A 308 13.75 14.87 7.77
N GLY A 309 13.13 15.27 8.89
CA GLY A 309 13.41 16.52 9.61
C GLY A 309 12.97 17.80 8.87
N PHE A 310 12.08 17.67 7.87
CA PHE A 310 11.58 18.80 7.11
C PHE A 310 10.34 19.40 7.77
N GLN A 311 10.47 20.61 8.33
CA GLN A 311 9.41 21.31 9.06
C GLN A 311 8.72 22.42 8.26
N ASP A 312 9.28 22.78 7.10
CA ASP A 312 8.76 23.87 6.26
C ASP A 312 7.70 23.38 5.24
N SER A 313 7.01 22.31 5.60
CA SER A 313 5.91 21.75 4.80
C SER A 313 4.63 22.58 4.95
N GLY A 314 4.02 22.95 3.85
CA GLY A 314 2.66 23.52 3.78
C GLY A 314 1.73 22.57 3.08
N TRP A 315 0.42 22.74 3.29
CA TRP A 315 -0.63 21.92 2.68
C TRP A 315 -1.81 22.78 2.23
N ALA A 316 -2.54 22.28 1.23
CA ALA A 316 -3.75 22.89 0.68
C ALA A 316 -4.63 21.83 0.01
N PRO A 317 -5.92 22.08 -0.19
CA PRO A 317 -6.78 21.22 -1.02
C PRO A 317 -6.45 21.45 -2.51
N PRO A 318 -6.09 20.39 -3.27
CA PRO A 318 -5.68 20.53 -4.68
C PRO A 318 -6.92 20.58 -5.62
N GLY A 319 -7.67 21.68 -5.63
CA GLY A 319 -8.92 21.78 -6.38
C GLY A 319 -10.09 20.96 -5.82
N THR A 320 -9.94 20.45 -4.61
CA THR A 320 -10.90 19.52 -3.97
C THR A 320 -11.41 20.06 -2.63
N LYS A 321 -11.57 21.38 -2.51
CA LYS A 321 -12.03 22.00 -1.26
C LYS A 321 -13.41 21.47 -0.85
N GLY A 322 -13.55 21.04 0.41
CA GLY A 322 -14.78 20.43 0.93
C GLY A 322 -14.98 18.96 0.52
N ILE A 323 -13.97 18.31 -0.04
CA ILE A 323 -13.96 16.88 -0.35
C ILE A 323 -12.81 16.22 0.38
N PHE A 324 -13.08 15.12 1.08
CA PHE A 324 -12.10 14.26 1.71
C PHE A 324 -12.11 12.91 0.98
N ILE A 325 -11.07 12.62 0.18
CA ILE A 325 -10.90 11.32 -0.47
C ILE A 325 -10.27 10.39 0.57
N ALA A 326 -11.06 9.44 1.04
CA ALA A 326 -10.72 8.61 2.20
C ALA A 326 -10.24 7.22 1.82
N LEU A 327 -9.27 6.73 2.55
CA LEU A 327 -8.89 5.33 2.67
C LEU A 327 -8.54 5.01 4.12
N SER A 328 -8.49 3.73 4.45
CA SER A 328 -8.01 3.26 5.75
C SER A 328 -7.21 1.99 5.53
N ASP A 329 -6.06 1.93 6.18
CA ASP A 329 -5.34 0.68 6.35
C ASP A 329 -6.02 -0.13 7.45
N THR A 330 -6.12 -1.42 7.20
CA THR A 330 -6.67 -2.38 8.15
C THR A 330 -5.76 -3.58 8.26
N PHE A 331 -5.87 -4.33 9.35
CA PHE A 331 -5.29 -5.65 9.47
C PHE A 331 -6.40 -6.69 9.55
N GLY A 332 -6.23 -7.78 8.79
CA GLY A 332 -7.18 -8.87 8.74
C GLY A 332 -6.63 -10.19 9.29
N LEU A 333 -7.52 -11.12 9.56
CA LEU A 333 -7.21 -12.48 9.98
C LEU A 333 -7.47 -13.45 8.82
N PRO A 334 -6.43 -14.00 8.19
CA PRO A 334 -6.64 -15.00 7.16
C PRO A 334 -7.08 -16.35 7.75
N LYS A 335 -7.88 -17.10 6.99
CA LYS A 335 -8.13 -18.50 7.31
C LYS A 335 -6.84 -19.29 7.28
N GLY A 336 -6.64 -20.12 8.31
CA GLY A 336 -5.44 -20.95 8.40
C GLY A 336 -4.20 -20.22 8.90
N ALA A 337 -4.36 -19.03 9.50
CA ALA A 337 -3.27 -18.32 10.18
C ALA A 337 -2.53 -19.28 11.13
N PRO A 338 -1.21 -19.50 10.97
CA PRO A 338 -0.46 -20.48 11.76
C PRO A 338 -0.52 -20.21 13.27
N HIS A 339 -0.49 -18.94 13.67
CA HIS A 339 -0.50 -18.51 15.07
C HIS A 339 -1.72 -17.63 15.34
N ARG A 340 -2.92 -18.17 15.11
CA ARG A 340 -4.21 -17.46 15.19
C ARG A 340 -4.42 -16.70 16.51
N GLU A 341 -4.02 -17.28 17.66
CA GLU A 341 -4.16 -16.61 18.96
C GLU A 341 -3.30 -15.34 19.03
N GLN A 342 -2.07 -15.40 18.55
CA GLN A 342 -1.16 -14.28 18.48
C GLN A 342 -1.68 -13.20 17.51
N ALA A 343 -2.26 -13.61 16.38
CA ALA A 343 -2.91 -12.71 15.42
C ALA A 343 -4.10 -11.96 16.03
N ILE A 344 -4.95 -12.61 16.82
CA ILE A 344 -6.06 -11.95 17.53
C ILE A 344 -5.54 -10.89 18.51
N GLU A 345 -4.47 -11.18 19.26
CA GLU A 345 -3.88 -10.19 20.16
C GLU A 345 -3.21 -9.03 19.41
N TRP A 346 -2.64 -9.29 18.23
CA TRP A 346 -2.17 -8.24 17.32
C TRP A 346 -3.33 -7.33 16.87
N LEU A 347 -4.41 -7.91 16.38
CA LEU A 347 -5.59 -7.17 15.96
C LEU A 347 -6.19 -6.35 17.11
N ARG A 348 -6.16 -6.87 18.33
CA ARG A 348 -6.57 -6.16 19.54
C ARG A 348 -5.73 -4.90 19.78
N ILE A 349 -4.42 -4.98 19.59
CA ILE A 349 -3.52 -3.81 19.68
C ILE A 349 -3.81 -2.81 18.57
N CYS A 350 -3.96 -3.25 17.33
CA CYS A 350 -4.29 -2.40 16.17
C CYS A 350 -5.59 -1.60 16.39
N GLY A 351 -6.63 -2.23 16.95
CA GLY A 351 -7.91 -1.56 17.22
C GLY A 351 -7.96 -0.79 18.55
N SER A 352 -6.95 -0.93 19.41
CA SER A 352 -6.92 -0.27 20.71
C SER A 352 -6.66 1.24 20.60
N LYS A 353 -7.16 2.01 21.61
CA LYS A 353 -6.85 3.43 21.70
C LYS A 353 -5.34 3.69 21.79
N ALA A 354 -4.66 2.96 22.66
CA ALA A 354 -3.20 3.10 22.83
C ALA A 354 -2.43 2.77 21.56
N GLY A 355 -2.84 1.74 20.81
CA GLY A 355 -2.25 1.39 19.52
C GLY A 355 -2.42 2.50 18.51
N GLN A 356 -3.62 3.01 18.32
CA GLN A 356 -3.90 4.05 17.34
C GLN A 356 -3.29 5.40 17.70
N GLU A 357 -3.26 5.80 18.97
CA GLU A 357 -2.60 7.01 19.45
C GLU A 357 -1.07 6.94 19.32
N ALA A 358 -0.48 5.76 19.41
CA ALA A 358 0.96 5.57 19.22
C ALA A 358 1.36 5.49 17.74
N PHE A 359 0.50 4.91 16.91
CA PHE A 359 0.75 4.65 15.49
C PHE A 359 0.51 5.88 14.60
N ASN A 360 -0.68 6.51 14.72
CA ASN A 360 -1.14 7.48 13.73
C ASN A 360 -0.30 8.77 13.64
N PRO A 361 0.21 9.35 14.73
CA PRO A 361 1.09 10.51 14.65
C PRO A 361 2.41 10.23 13.90
N LEU A 362 2.89 8.97 13.93
CA LEU A 362 4.10 8.55 13.23
C LEU A 362 3.81 8.18 11.76
N LYS A 363 2.63 7.58 11.50
CA LYS A 363 2.20 7.15 10.16
C LYS A 363 1.73 8.31 9.28
N GLY A 364 1.38 9.47 9.89
CA GLY A 364 0.82 10.63 9.18
C GLY A 364 -0.64 10.44 8.82
N SER A 365 -1.43 9.90 9.74
CA SER A 365 -2.85 9.61 9.58
C SER A 365 -3.64 10.00 10.82
N ILE A 366 -4.96 10.01 10.72
CA ILE A 366 -5.81 10.20 11.90
C ILE A 366 -6.34 8.84 12.39
N CYS A 367 -6.72 8.77 13.69
CA CYS A 367 -7.30 7.55 14.22
C CYS A 367 -8.59 7.16 13.48
N ALA A 368 -8.77 5.87 13.29
CA ALA A 368 -10.07 5.31 12.91
C ALA A 368 -11.10 5.40 14.04
N ARG A 369 -10.64 5.58 15.29
CA ARG A 369 -11.48 5.70 16.51
C ARG A 369 -11.89 7.16 16.77
N ASN A 370 -13.09 7.34 17.33
CA ASN A 370 -13.60 8.67 17.72
C ASN A 370 -13.04 9.21 19.05
N ASP A 371 -12.38 8.36 19.85
CA ASP A 371 -12.00 8.67 21.24
C ASP A 371 -10.48 8.91 21.43
N CYS A 372 -9.71 9.01 20.36
CA CYS A 372 -8.30 9.39 20.42
C CYS A 372 -8.11 10.81 20.95
N ASN A 373 -7.01 11.03 21.68
CA ASN A 373 -6.64 12.35 22.17
C ASN A 373 -6.04 13.21 21.04
N PRO A 374 -6.71 14.29 20.59
CA PRO A 374 -6.23 15.12 19.49
C PRO A 374 -4.95 15.89 19.79
N GLU A 375 -4.58 16.03 21.07
CA GLU A 375 -3.33 16.75 21.45
C GLU A 375 -2.06 15.99 21.10
N LEU A 376 -2.16 14.70 20.76
CA LEU A 376 -1.03 13.88 20.30
C LEU A 376 -0.66 14.13 18.84
N PHE A 377 -1.49 14.85 18.09
CA PHE A 377 -1.39 15.02 16.66
C PHE A 377 -0.83 16.38 16.26
N GLY A 378 -0.01 16.40 15.21
CA GLY A 378 0.59 17.61 14.66
C GLY A 378 -0.44 18.56 14.00
N PRO A 379 -0.02 19.76 13.59
CA PRO A 379 -0.93 20.78 13.04
C PRO A 379 -1.71 20.32 11.81
N TYR A 380 -1.05 19.60 10.89
CA TYR A 380 -1.72 19.06 9.71
C TYR A 380 -2.79 18.04 10.10
N LEU A 381 -2.45 17.08 10.95
CA LEU A 381 -3.37 16.00 11.34
C LEU A 381 -4.58 16.53 12.12
N LYS A 382 -4.42 17.61 12.92
CA LYS A 382 -5.56 18.33 13.54
C LYS A 382 -6.47 18.93 12.47
N THR A 383 -5.90 19.51 11.41
CA THR A 383 -6.70 20.00 10.26
C THR A 383 -7.43 18.84 9.57
N ALA A 384 -6.74 17.70 9.37
CA ALA A 384 -7.35 16.52 8.75
C ALA A 384 -8.52 15.95 9.58
N MET A 385 -8.43 15.97 10.93
CA MET A 385 -9.54 15.60 11.83
C MET A 385 -10.73 16.55 11.67
N ASP A 386 -10.46 17.85 11.58
CA ASP A 386 -11.48 18.87 11.36
C ASP A 386 -12.17 18.73 10.00
N ASP A 387 -11.41 18.43 8.96
CA ASP A 387 -11.91 18.22 7.60
C ASP A 387 -12.70 16.91 7.50
N TRP A 388 -12.23 15.83 8.15
CA TRP A 388 -12.99 14.58 8.26
C TRP A 388 -14.40 14.78 8.84
N ALA A 389 -14.53 15.69 9.79
CA ALA A 389 -15.82 15.98 10.42
C ALA A 389 -16.76 16.88 9.57
N LYS A 390 -16.23 17.59 8.57
CA LYS A 390 -16.95 18.64 7.83
C LYS A 390 -17.11 18.39 6.35
N ASP A 391 -16.09 17.75 5.72
CA ASP A 391 -16.04 17.57 4.28
C ASP A 391 -16.93 16.40 3.81
N ALA A 392 -17.26 16.42 2.53
CA ALA A 392 -17.89 15.28 1.88
C ALA A 392 -16.89 14.12 1.72
N ILE A 393 -17.14 13.03 2.43
CA ILE A 393 -16.30 11.85 2.37
C ILE A 393 -16.60 11.05 1.09
N VAL A 394 -15.54 10.74 0.33
CA VAL A 394 -15.61 9.91 -0.87
C VAL A 394 -14.52 8.83 -0.84
N PRO A 395 -14.74 7.64 -1.41
CA PRO A 395 -13.77 6.54 -1.36
C PRO A 395 -12.61 6.77 -2.33
N SER A 396 -11.38 6.43 -1.92
CA SER A 396 -10.21 6.44 -2.81
C SER A 396 -10.27 5.29 -3.82
N LEU A 397 -10.02 5.61 -5.10
CA LEU A 397 -9.84 4.65 -6.18
C LEU A 397 -8.48 3.96 -6.08
N ALA A 398 -7.41 4.73 -6.02
CA ALA A 398 -6.04 4.23 -6.09
C ALA A 398 -5.69 3.27 -4.94
N HIS A 399 -6.46 3.33 -3.83
CA HIS A 399 -6.27 2.52 -2.64
C HIS A 399 -7.41 1.51 -2.39
N GLY A 400 -8.14 1.14 -3.45
CA GLY A 400 -9.10 0.03 -3.41
C GLY A 400 -10.35 0.22 -2.54
N ALA A 401 -10.61 1.44 -2.05
CA ALA A 401 -11.85 1.73 -1.31
C ALA A 401 -13.05 1.87 -2.25
N ALA A 402 -12.84 2.46 -3.44
CA ALA A 402 -13.91 2.76 -4.42
C ALA A 402 -14.22 1.60 -5.38
N ALA A 403 -13.24 0.75 -5.69
CA ALA A 403 -13.34 -0.26 -6.74
C ALA A 403 -12.56 -1.53 -6.35
N SER A 404 -12.97 -2.68 -6.89
CA SER A 404 -12.27 -3.94 -6.71
C SER A 404 -10.84 -3.90 -7.26
N GLU A 405 -9.95 -4.73 -6.73
CA GLU A 405 -8.54 -4.80 -7.18
C GLU A 405 -8.43 -5.06 -8.69
N SER A 406 -9.30 -5.90 -9.24
CA SER A 406 -9.34 -6.18 -10.68
C SER A 406 -9.74 -4.95 -11.51
N TRP A 407 -10.70 -4.15 -11.03
CA TRP A 407 -11.09 -2.92 -11.70
C TRP A 407 -10.02 -1.83 -11.59
N VAL A 408 -9.41 -1.67 -10.41
CA VAL A 408 -8.24 -0.77 -10.24
C VAL A 408 -7.11 -1.14 -11.18
N THR A 409 -6.83 -2.45 -11.38
CA THR A 409 -5.81 -2.91 -12.32
C THR A 409 -6.14 -2.49 -13.76
N MET A 410 -7.38 -2.68 -14.22
CA MET A 410 -7.81 -2.24 -15.56
C MET A 410 -7.69 -0.71 -15.73
N ILE A 411 -8.03 0.05 -14.69
CA ILE A 411 -7.86 1.51 -14.70
C ILE A 411 -6.36 1.87 -14.76
N ASN A 412 -5.50 1.21 -14.00
CA ASN A 412 -4.05 1.40 -14.03
C ASN A 412 -3.45 1.11 -15.41
N ASP A 413 -3.94 0.10 -16.11
CA ASP A 413 -3.53 -0.20 -17.51
C ASP A 413 -3.89 0.95 -18.45
N VAL A 414 -5.09 1.50 -18.33
CA VAL A 414 -5.52 2.69 -19.09
C VAL A 414 -4.62 3.90 -18.75
N MET A 415 -4.35 4.13 -17.46
CA MET A 415 -3.53 5.25 -17.02
C MET A 415 -2.07 5.11 -17.45
N THR A 416 -1.53 3.90 -17.48
CA THR A 416 -0.18 3.61 -18.01
C THR A 416 -0.03 4.04 -19.47
N ALA A 417 -1.02 3.73 -20.30
CA ALA A 417 -1.04 4.20 -21.68
C ALA A 417 -1.21 5.72 -21.76
N PHE A 418 -2.13 6.28 -20.97
CA PHE A 418 -2.49 7.69 -20.98
C PHE A 418 -1.35 8.62 -20.56
N VAL A 419 -0.57 8.25 -19.54
CA VAL A 419 0.60 9.04 -19.10
C VAL A 419 1.60 9.21 -20.25
N THR A 420 1.69 8.21 -21.12
CA THR A 420 2.60 8.21 -22.27
C THR A 420 2.04 8.97 -23.48
N ASP A 421 0.82 8.62 -23.93
CA ASP A 421 0.27 9.11 -25.19
C ASP A 421 -0.64 10.35 -25.04
N LYS A 422 -1.17 10.58 -23.84
CA LYS A 422 -2.10 11.68 -23.49
C LYS A 422 -3.36 11.72 -24.38
N ASP A 423 -3.74 10.57 -24.95
CA ASP A 423 -4.93 10.45 -25.79
C ASP A 423 -6.20 10.36 -24.91
N VAL A 424 -6.83 11.52 -24.72
CA VAL A 424 -8.03 11.68 -23.90
C VAL A 424 -9.19 10.80 -24.37
N ALA A 425 -9.41 10.70 -25.69
CA ALA A 425 -10.52 9.92 -26.23
C ALA A 425 -10.30 8.42 -26.00
N LYS A 426 -9.10 7.93 -26.22
CA LYS A 426 -8.69 6.54 -25.98
C LYS A 426 -8.78 6.20 -24.49
N ALA A 427 -8.27 7.06 -23.60
CA ALA A 427 -8.33 6.85 -22.15
C ALA A 427 -9.78 6.82 -21.67
N GLN A 428 -10.63 7.76 -22.08
CA GLN A 428 -12.04 7.78 -21.69
C GLN A 428 -12.78 6.51 -22.13
N ALA A 429 -12.59 6.07 -23.38
CA ALA A 429 -13.16 4.82 -23.87
C ALA A 429 -12.65 3.61 -23.06
N GLY A 430 -11.35 3.57 -22.72
CA GLY A 430 -10.76 2.52 -21.90
C GLY A 430 -11.34 2.47 -20.49
N LEU A 431 -11.53 3.61 -19.83
CA LEU A 431 -12.15 3.71 -18.51
C LEU A 431 -13.61 3.25 -18.53
N ALA A 432 -14.38 3.65 -19.57
CA ALA A 432 -15.75 3.19 -19.76
C ALA A 432 -15.83 1.67 -19.98
N GLN A 433 -14.89 1.11 -20.75
CA GLN A 433 -14.78 -0.33 -20.96
C GLN A 433 -14.41 -1.06 -19.65
N ALA A 434 -13.44 -0.55 -18.89
CA ALA A 434 -13.06 -1.10 -17.59
C ALA A 434 -14.26 -1.18 -16.61
N CYS A 435 -15.14 -0.16 -16.61
CA CYS A 435 -16.35 -0.21 -15.80
C CYS A 435 -17.33 -1.32 -16.24
N LYS A 436 -17.46 -1.56 -17.55
CA LYS A 436 -18.30 -2.67 -18.08
C LYS A 436 -17.70 -4.02 -17.73
N ASP A 437 -16.40 -4.17 -17.89
CA ASP A 437 -15.69 -5.43 -17.61
C ASP A 437 -15.70 -5.73 -16.08
N ALA A 438 -15.76 -4.71 -15.23
CA ALA A 438 -16.01 -4.83 -13.80
C ALA A 438 -17.47 -5.18 -13.44
N GLY A 439 -18.39 -5.20 -14.43
CA GLY A 439 -19.80 -5.51 -14.20
C GLY A 439 -20.62 -4.41 -13.51
N VAL A 440 -20.06 -3.20 -13.39
CA VAL A 440 -20.71 -2.06 -12.71
C VAL A 440 -21.52 -1.22 -13.72
N CYS A 441 -20.96 -0.95 -14.89
CA CYS A 441 -21.64 -0.23 -15.98
C CYS A 441 -22.33 -1.22 -16.96
N LYS A 442 -23.39 -0.72 -17.63
CA LYS A 442 -24.13 -1.49 -18.67
C LYS A 442 -23.54 -1.32 -20.06
#